data_bb671a2b1cfc76bdf2559b87f475a133
#
_entry.id   bb671a2b1cfc76bdf2559b87f475a133
#
_cell.length_a   1.000
_cell.length_b   1.000
_cell.length_c   1.000
_cell.angle_alpha   90.00
_cell.angle_beta   90.00
_cell.angle_gamma   90.00
#
_symmetry.space_group_name_H-M   'P 1'
#
loop_
_entity.id
_entity.type
_entity.pdbx_description
1 polymer ?
#
loop_
_entity_poly.entity_id
_entity_poly.type
_entity_poly.pdbx_seq_one_letter_code
_entity_poly.pdbx_strand_id
1 'polypeptide(L)'
;MTQAIRSMAILQPHPGMEQEMIAFLREFYSMMYTKKYSRDMLFRDQKQTDIFVHVRLWRSPEAREAAVHDPDVHRYWMKLPELGTVTTIYEDLEAVFSTEHSVVVEDFEDGI
;
A
#
# COMPACT_ATOMS: atom_id res chain seq x y z
N MET A 1 -18.88 -10.89 8.74
CA MET A 1 -17.53 -10.92 8.19
C MET A 1 -17.37 -9.79 7.18
N THR A 2 -16.39 -8.95 7.37
CA THR A 2 -16.18 -7.80 6.49
C THR A 2 -15.14 -8.14 5.43
N GLN A 3 -15.45 -7.83 4.18
CA GLN A 3 -14.52 -8.04 3.09
C GLN A 3 -13.42 -6.95 3.12
N ALA A 4 -12.17 -7.37 2.89
CA ALA A 4 -11.07 -6.42 2.89
C ALA A 4 -11.11 -5.53 1.65
N ILE A 5 -10.72 -4.28 1.84
CA ILE A 5 -10.62 -3.30 0.75
C ILE A 5 -9.17 -3.27 0.29
N ARG A 6 -8.96 -3.25 -1.01
CA ARG A 6 -7.62 -3.10 -1.59
C ARG A 6 -7.47 -1.74 -2.24
N SER A 7 -6.26 -1.22 -2.15
CA SER A 7 -5.85 -0.04 -2.90
C SER A 7 -4.66 -0.43 -3.76
N MET A 8 -4.51 0.24 -4.89
CA MET A 8 -3.40 -0.01 -5.80
C MET A 8 -2.91 1.32 -6.35
N ALA A 9 -1.61 1.46 -6.51
CA ALA A 9 -1.05 2.66 -7.11
C ALA A 9 0.12 2.29 -8.00
N ILE A 10 0.29 3.03 -9.09
CA ILE A 10 1.43 2.88 -9.97
C ILE A 10 2.39 4.02 -9.67
N LEU A 11 3.64 3.66 -9.39
CA LEU A 11 4.67 4.60 -8.96
C LEU A 11 5.84 4.56 -9.93
N GLN A 12 6.45 5.72 -10.14
CA GLN A 12 7.68 5.80 -10.90
C GLN A 12 8.67 6.66 -10.13
N PRO A 13 9.82 6.10 -9.70
CA PRO A 13 10.81 6.90 -8.99
C PRO A 13 11.37 7.99 -9.89
N HIS A 14 11.71 9.12 -9.29
CA HIS A 14 12.45 10.15 -10.01
C HIS A 14 13.83 9.60 -10.40
N PRO A 15 14.45 10.11 -11.48
CA PRO A 15 15.76 9.63 -11.89
C PRO A 15 16.75 9.63 -10.73
N GLY A 16 17.40 8.49 -10.50
CA GLY A 16 18.36 8.32 -9.43
C GLY A 16 17.78 8.10 -8.04
N MET A 17 16.46 8.07 -7.88
CA MET A 17 15.82 7.97 -6.57
C MET A 17 15.24 6.60 -6.28
N GLU A 18 15.48 5.62 -7.13
CA GLU A 18 14.84 4.31 -6.97
C GLU A 18 15.15 3.67 -5.61
N GLN A 19 16.43 3.63 -5.22
CA GLN A 19 16.81 2.99 -3.97
C GLN A 19 16.22 3.72 -2.76
N GLU A 20 16.21 5.04 -2.81
CA GLU A 20 15.64 5.84 -1.72
C GLU A 20 14.14 5.65 -1.63
N MET A 21 13.45 5.57 -2.78
CA MET A 21 12.01 5.32 -2.80
C MET A 21 11.69 3.95 -2.20
N ILE A 22 12.45 2.93 -2.57
CA ILE A 22 12.23 1.58 -2.05
C ILE A 22 12.45 1.54 -0.53
N ALA A 23 13.52 2.16 -0.05
CA ALA A 23 13.80 2.21 1.38
C ALA A 23 12.70 2.96 2.14
N PHE A 24 12.24 4.06 1.57
CA PHE A 24 11.17 4.86 2.15
C PHE A 24 9.86 4.06 2.25
N LEU A 25 9.49 3.37 1.17
CA LEU A 25 8.27 2.57 1.17
C LEU A 25 8.36 1.40 2.13
N ARG A 26 9.55 0.82 2.29
CA ARG A 26 9.75 -0.25 3.27
C ARG A 26 9.45 0.23 4.67
N GLU A 27 9.91 1.41 5.04
CA GLU A 27 9.61 2.00 6.33
C GLU A 27 8.12 2.31 6.48
N PHE A 28 7.53 2.87 5.44
CA PHE A 28 6.11 3.20 5.44
C PHE A 28 5.27 1.93 5.65
N TYR A 29 5.57 0.88 4.91
CA TYR A 29 4.84 -0.38 5.02
C TYR A 29 5.01 -1.00 6.42
N SER A 30 6.21 -0.92 6.97
CA SER A 30 6.47 -1.43 8.31
C SER A 30 5.63 -0.70 9.35
N MET A 31 5.52 0.61 9.24
CA MET A 31 4.71 1.42 10.14
C MET A 31 3.23 1.06 10.02
N MET A 32 2.73 0.94 8.79
CA MET A 32 1.33 0.57 8.55
C MET A 32 1.01 -0.80 9.13
N TYR A 33 1.93 -1.74 8.98
CA TYR A 33 1.78 -3.09 9.51
C TYR A 33 1.78 -3.08 11.05
N THR A 34 2.73 -2.38 11.65
CA THR A 34 2.86 -2.29 13.10
C THR A 34 1.63 -1.66 13.75
N LYS A 35 1.07 -0.66 13.11
CA LYS A 35 -0.15 -0.01 13.58
C LYS A 35 -1.42 -0.80 13.25
N LYS A 36 -1.27 -1.91 12.55
CA LYS A 36 -2.38 -2.79 12.14
C LYS A 36 -3.38 -2.11 11.24
N TYR A 37 -2.90 -1.20 10.40
CA TYR A 37 -3.76 -0.54 9.41
C TYR A 37 -3.90 -1.38 8.15
N SER A 38 -2.78 -1.94 7.67
CA SER A 38 -2.77 -2.63 6.37
C SER A 38 -1.57 -3.55 6.23
N ARG A 39 -1.64 -4.39 5.20
CA ARG A 39 -0.49 -5.14 4.69
C ARG A 39 -0.24 -4.65 3.28
N ASP A 40 1.01 -4.36 2.98
CA ASP A 40 1.38 -3.73 1.71
C ASP A 40 2.40 -4.55 0.96
N MET A 41 2.38 -4.43 -0.36
CA MET A 41 3.36 -5.08 -1.22
C MET A 41 3.80 -4.11 -2.30
N LEU A 42 5.04 -4.27 -2.74
CA LEU A 42 5.58 -3.47 -3.83
C LEU A 42 6.13 -4.43 -4.89
N PHE A 43 5.68 -4.24 -6.11
CA PHE A 43 6.12 -5.04 -7.26
C PHE A 43 6.85 -4.15 -8.23
N ARG A 44 7.82 -4.72 -8.94
CA ARG A 44 8.48 -4.04 -10.05
C ARG A 44 8.00 -4.68 -11.35
N ASP A 45 7.67 -3.85 -12.34
CA ASP A 45 7.36 -4.37 -13.66
C ASP A 45 8.65 -4.90 -14.29
N GLN A 46 8.67 -6.17 -14.68
CA GLN A 46 9.86 -6.79 -15.23
C GLN A 46 10.20 -6.30 -16.64
N LYS A 47 9.25 -5.72 -17.33
CA LYS A 47 9.46 -5.17 -18.67
C LYS A 47 9.86 -3.70 -18.64
N GLN A 48 9.22 -2.93 -17.77
CA GLN A 48 9.53 -1.51 -17.58
C GLN A 48 10.01 -1.35 -16.13
N THR A 49 11.31 -1.56 -15.95
CA THR A 49 11.88 -1.71 -14.61
C THR A 49 11.87 -0.45 -13.76
N ASP A 50 11.49 0.69 -14.34
CA ASP A 50 11.29 1.95 -13.61
C ASP A 50 9.84 2.13 -13.15
N ILE A 51 8.98 1.15 -13.39
CA ILE A 51 7.58 1.19 -12.97
C ILE A 51 7.37 0.22 -11.82
N PHE A 52 6.77 0.72 -10.75
CA PHE A 52 6.45 -0.07 -9.57
C PHE A 52 4.96 -0.07 -9.34
N VAL A 53 4.45 -1.16 -8.80
CA VAL A 53 3.04 -1.28 -8.44
C VAL A 53 2.95 -1.52 -6.95
N HIS A 54 2.28 -0.61 -6.28
CA HIS A 54 2.00 -0.67 -4.85
C HIS A 54 0.62 -1.29 -4.67
N VAL A 55 0.51 -2.29 -3.80
CA VAL A 55 -0.77 -2.92 -3.48
C VAL A 55 -0.94 -2.88 -1.96
N ARG A 56 -2.08 -2.41 -1.51
CA ARG A 56 -2.40 -2.31 -0.08
C ARG A 56 -3.67 -3.09 0.22
N LEU A 57 -3.60 -3.97 1.21
CA LEU A 57 -4.76 -4.65 1.74
C LEU A 57 -5.10 -4.01 3.08
N TRP A 58 -6.20 -3.29 3.15
CA TRP A 58 -6.65 -2.65 4.37
C TRP A 58 -7.23 -3.69 5.33
N ARG A 59 -6.93 -3.55 6.60
CA ARG A 59 -7.43 -4.48 7.60
C ARG A 59 -8.95 -4.40 7.74
N SER A 60 -9.49 -3.19 7.68
CA SER A 60 -10.92 -2.94 7.83
C SER A 60 -11.23 -1.53 7.36
N PRO A 61 -12.50 -1.19 7.12
CA PRO A 61 -12.88 0.19 6.85
C PRO A 61 -12.50 1.13 8.01
N GLU A 62 -12.61 0.64 9.24
CA GLU A 62 -12.27 1.43 10.43
C GLU A 62 -10.77 1.70 10.50
N ALA A 63 -9.94 0.70 10.15
CA ALA A 63 -8.49 0.89 10.12
C ALA A 63 -8.10 1.92 9.07
N ARG A 64 -8.74 1.88 7.91
CA ARG A 64 -8.51 2.84 6.84
C ARG A 64 -8.86 4.25 7.30
N GLU A 65 -10.01 4.40 7.95
CA GLU A 65 -10.44 5.70 8.46
C GLU A 65 -9.46 6.23 9.49
N ALA A 66 -8.98 5.38 10.39
CA ALA A 66 -7.99 5.76 11.37
C ALA A 66 -6.68 6.20 10.72
N ALA A 67 -6.26 5.50 9.67
CA ALA A 67 -5.02 5.83 8.96
C ALA A 67 -5.10 7.20 8.28
N VAL A 68 -6.26 7.53 7.71
CA VAL A 68 -6.47 8.83 7.05
C VAL A 68 -6.25 9.99 8.02
N HIS A 69 -6.55 9.78 9.28
CA HIS A 69 -6.42 10.83 10.31
C HIS A 69 -5.12 10.71 11.13
N ASP A 70 -4.26 9.77 10.79
CA ASP A 70 -3.01 9.56 11.53
C ASP A 70 -1.91 10.47 10.97
N PRO A 71 -1.38 11.40 11.79
CA PRO A 71 -0.32 12.31 11.31
C PRO A 71 0.93 11.59 10.80
N ASP A 72 1.24 10.43 11.35
CA ASP A 72 2.41 9.67 10.88
C ASP A 72 2.21 9.18 9.46
N VAL A 73 1.01 8.68 9.16
CA VAL A 73 0.66 8.24 7.80
C VAL A 73 0.73 9.43 6.84
N HIS A 74 0.19 10.55 7.27
CA HIS A 74 0.15 11.75 6.45
C HIS A 74 1.56 12.24 6.09
N ARG A 75 2.50 12.16 7.03
CA ARG A 75 3.90 12.56 6.78
C ARG A 75 4.53 11.76 5.66
N TYR A 76 4.26 10.45 5.60
CA TYR A 76 4.78 9.61 4.53
C TYR A 76 4.18 10.01 3.18
N TRP A 77 2.89 10.22 3.14
CA TRP A 77 2.24 10.63 1.89
C TRP A 77 2.77 11.96 1.38
N MET A 78 3.04 12.90 2.28
CA MET A 78 3.54 14.21 1.92
C MET A 78 4.97 14.15 1.38
N LYS A 79 5.74 13.17 1.80
CA LYS A 79 7.13 13.02 1.36
C LYS A 79 7.27 12.26 0.04
N LEU A 80 6.34 11.38 -0.26
CA LEU A 80 6.45 10.52 -1.44
C LEU A 80 6.72 11.28 -2.74
N PRO A 81 6.08 12.42 -3.02
CA PRO A 81 6.34 13.16 -4.26
C PRO A 81 7.78 13.61 -4.46
N GLU A 82 8.57 13.70 -3.38
CA GLU A 82 9.99 14.04 -3.48
C GLU A 82 10.82 12.89 -4.05
N LEU A 83 10.29 11.67 -4.00
CA LEU A 83 11.01 10.45 -4.38
C LEU A 83 10.52 9.88 -5.71
N GLY A 84 9.28 10.11 -6.04
CA GLY A 84 8.70 9.57 -7.27
C GLY A 84 7.35 10.16 -7.57
N THR A 85 6.79 9.73 -8.69
CA THR A 85 5.49 10.17 -9.16
C THR A 85 4.49 9.04 -9.01
N VAL A 86 3.30 9.36 -8.49
CA VAL A 86 2.17 8.43 -8.49
C VAL A 86 1.37 8.72 -9.75
N THR A 87 1.36 7.78 -10.68
CA THR A 87 0.72 8.01 -11.98
C THR A 87 -0.72 7.55 -12.04
N THR A 88 -1.08 6.56 -11.22
CA THR A 88 -2.43 6.01 -11.20
C THR A 88 -2.73 5.53 -9.79
N ILE A 89 -3.95 5.79 -9.31
CA ILE A 89 -4.40 5.33 -8.00
C ILE A 89 -5.78 4.71 -8.13
N TYR A 90 -5.94 3.52 -7.53
CA TYR A 90 -7.23 2.90 -7.31
C TYR A 90 -7.38 2.73 -5.81
N GLU A 91 -8.26 3.50 -5.19
CA GLU A 91 -8.37 3.54 -3.73
C GLU A 91 -9.30 2.50 -3.14
N ASP A 92 -10.31 2.11 -3.88
CA ASP A 92 -11.39 1.29 -3.35
C ASP A 92 -11.67 0.08 -4.22
N LEU A 93 -10.71 -0.83 -4.31
CA LEU A 93 -10.92 -2.04 -5.09
C LEU A 93 -11.62 -3.08 -4.23
N GLU A 94 -12.71 -3.60 -4.77
CA GLU A 94 -13.47 -4.67 -4.16
C GLU A 94 -13.20 -5.96 -4.93
N ALA A 95 -12.90 -7.04 -4.23
CA ALA A 95 -12.74 -8.33 -4.89
C ALA A 95 -14.12 -8.84 -5.32
N VAL A 96 -14.32 -8.95 -6.64
CA VAL A 96 -15.55 -9.51 -7.18
C VAL A 96 -15.59 -11.01 -6.91
N PHE A 97 -14.45 -11.66 -7.16
CA PHE A 97 -14.22 -13.03 -6.72
C PHE A 97 -12.72 -13.29 -6.69
N SER A 98 -12.31 -14.28 -5.91
CA SER A 98 -10.91 -14.66 -5.82
C SER A 98 -10.79 -16.06 -5.27
N THR A 99 -9.71 -16.75 -5.63
CA THR A 99 -9.36 -18.04 -5.04
C THR A 99 -8.38 -17.89 -3.89
N GLU A 100 -8.03 -16.66 -3.54
CA GLU A 100 -7.11 -16.38 -2.43
C GLU A 100 -7.87 -16.12 -1.15
N HIS A 101 -7.30 -16.53 -0.02
CA HIS A 101 -7.87 -16.30 1.30
C HIS A 101 -7.82 -14.84 1.72
N SER A 102 -6.85 -14.09 1.21
CA SER A 102 -6.59 -12.72 1.66
C SER A 102 -7.67 -11.72 1.32
N VAL A 103 -8.78 -12.15 0.72
CA VAL A 103 -9.91 -11.24 0.45
C VAL A 103 -10.75 -10.98 1.69
N VAL A 104 -10.55 -11.73 2.78
CA VAL A 104 -11.31 -11.55 4.02
C VAL A 104 -10.43 -11.08 5.15
N VAL A 105 -11.02 -10.31 6.05
CA VAL A 105 -10.28 -9.67 7.15
C VAL A 105 -9.68 -10.68 8.11
N GLU A 106 -10.34 -11.81 8.33
CA GLU A 106 -9.86 -12.84 9.25
C GLU A 106 -8.48 -13.37 8.87
N ASP A 107 -8.23 -13.52 7.56
CA ASP A 107 -6.93 -13.99 7.09
C ASP A 107 -5.85 -12.97 7.40
N PHE A 108 -6.22 -11.71 7.43
CA PHE A 108 -5.30 -10.64 7.78
C PHE A 108 -4.82 -10.78 9.23
N GLU A 109 -5.73 -11.09 10.15
CA GLU A 109 -5.39 -11.26 11.54
C GLU A 109 -4.37 -12.38 11.75
N ASP A 110 -4.55 -13.50 11.07
CA ASP A 110 -3.66 -14.64 11.17
C ASP A 110 -2.28 -14.35 10.59
N GLY A 111 -2.19 -13.44 9.64
CA GLY A 111 -0.94 -13.08 8.99
C GLY A 111 -0.12 -12.08 9.77
N ILE A 112 -0.68 -11.53 10.81
CA ILE A 112 0.00 -10.56 11.64
C ILE A 112 0.37 -11.17 12.99
#